data_7aa091d91f7df1aa182e7a075735e06b
#
_entry.id   7aa091d91f7df1aa182e7a075735e06b
#
_cell.length_a   1.000
_cell.length_b   1.000
_cell.length_c   1.000
_cell.angle_alpha   90.00
_cell.angle_beta   90.00
_cell.angle_gamma   90.00
#
_symmetry.space_group_name_H-M   'P 1'
#
loop_
_entity.id
_entity.type
_entity.pdbx_description
1 polymer ?
#
loop_
_entity_poly.entity_id
_entity_poly.type
_entity_poly.pdbx_seq_one_letter_code
_entity_poly.pdbx_strand_id
1 'polypeptide(L)'
;MHHVLRAKDIRPAPAYAGHSKGYGRCPVVDGTTGSVHMGVGICSLKAGGRVDTHLHSFEESFYVLEGSPTLVLDGRGYKLEPGACGLIPLGVPHAWLAPKKGNARWIDMMSPQPRPADTEEPDTFFLGPPPKVATSELDIRDPRSRNLFRMADDDIVVDKLKIGARKDAPKVSASMNTALLAYSGIALKMLVDQRLDAQLHTMFMVEYQPGGVAHPHDHPMEESYVILDGEVDAVGDGKRYTLKKGDVFWTGVGCVHAFYNTSKKTVRWLETQSPQLPARHGYRFSRDWEYFREKVAAESAQKRKARQA
;
A
#
# COMPACT_ATOMS: atom_id res chain seq x y z
N MET A 1 14.33 -12.67 -5.90
CA MET A 1 13.42 -13.59 -5.13
C MET A 1 12.03 -12.97 -5.05
N HIS A 2 10.97 -13.78 -5.14
CA HIS A 2 9.57 -13.31 -5.03
C HIS A 2 8.69 -14.36 -4.36
N HIS A 3 7.51 -13.95 -3.88
CA HIS A 3 6.53 -14.80 -3.25
C HIS A 3 5.11 -14.43 -3.73
N VAL A 4 4.22 -15.43 -3.85
CA VAL A 4 2.81 -15.24 -4.19
C VAL A 4 1.95 -15.96 -3.14
N LEU A 5 1.05 -15.23 -2.50
CA LEU A 5 0.05 -15.80 -1.59
C LEU A 5 -1.35 -15.58 -2.18
N ARG A 6 -2.12 -16.67 -2.31
CA ARG A 6 -3.46 -16.60 -2.88
C ARG A 6 -4.49 -16.18 -1.84
N ALA A 7 -5.47 -15.39 -2.25
CA ALA A 7 -6.57 -14.92 -1.39
C ALA A 7 -7.25 -16.04 -0.58
N LYS A 8 -7.43 -17.22 -1.22
CA LYS A 8 -8.02 -18.38 -0.58
C LYS A 8 -7.22 -18.93 0.60
N ASP A 9 -5.91 -18.65 0.66
CA ASP A 9 -4.99 -19.15 1.67
C ASP A 9 -4.78 -18.14 2.81
N ILE A 10 -5.28 -16.91 2.67
CA ILE A 10 -5.20 -15.86 3.69
C ILE A 10 -6.23 -16.14 4.79
N ARG A 11 -5.75 -16.52 5.98
CA ARG A 11 -6.58 -16.89 7.13
C ARG A 11 -6.06 -16.16 8.38
N PRO A 12 -6.66 -15.03 8.78
CA PRO A 12 -6.29 -14.39 10.04
C PRO A 12 -6.44 -15.33 11.23
N ALA A 13 -5.32 -15.58 11.92
CA ALA A 13 -5.29 -16.35 13.16
C ALA A 13 -5.32 -15.38 14.35
N PRO A 14 -5.85 -15.81 15.52
CA PRO A 14 -5.82 -14.98 16.73
C PRO A 14 -4.41 -14.45 17.01
N ALA A 15 -4.30 -13.17 17.27
CA ALA A 15 -3.04 -12.51 17.55
C ALA A 15 -3.12 -11.66 18.82
N TYR A 16 -1.98 -11.34 19.40
CA TYR A 16 -1.84 -10.56 20.64
C TYR A 16 -2.62 -11.19 21.82
N ALA A 17 -2.34 -12.48 22.09
CA ALA A 17 -2.97 -13.23 23.18
C ALA A 17 -2.85 -12.50 24.53
N GLY A 18 -3.96 -12.39 25.26
CA GLY A 18 -4.03 -11.61 26.50
C GLY A 18 -4.21 -10.09 26.30
N HIS A 19 -3.93 -9.56 25.13
CA HIS A 19 -3.96 -8.12 24.83
C HIS A 19 -4.92 -7.77 23.69
N SER A 20 -5.72 -8.71 23.24
CA SER A 20 -6.72 -8.49 22.22
C SER A 20 -8.00 -9.29 22.50
N LYS A 21 -9.10 -8.81 21.94
CA LYS A 21 -10.38 -9.52 21.90
C LYS A 21 -10.91 -9.50 20.48
N GLY A 22 -11.09 -10.68 19.88
CA GLY A 22 -11.66 -10.79 18.54
C GLY A 22 -10.75 -10.29 17.41
N TYR A 23 -9.48 -10.08 17.70
CA TYR A 23 -8.46 -9.72 16.72
C TYR A 23 -7.79 -10.94 16.13
N GLY A 24 -7.53 -10.89 14.84
CA GLY A 24 -6.72 -11.85 14.12
C GLY A 24 -5.88 -11.18 13.05
N ARG A 25 -4.70 -11.74 12.81
CA ARG A 25 -3.76 -11.29 11.78
C ARG A 25 -3.25 -12.49 10.97
N CYS A 26 -3.18 -12.33 9.66
CA CYS A 26 -2.49 -13.25 8.77
C CYS A 26 -1.26 -12.52 8.22
N PRO A 27 -0.04 -12.87 8.61
CA PRO A 27 1.15 -12.36 7.93
C PRO A 27 1.13 -12.86 6.49
N VAL A 28 1.29 -11.95 5.54
CA VAL A 28 1.32 -12.26 4.10
C VAL A 28 2.69 -11.98 3.50
N VAL A 29 3.51 -11.19 4.19
CA VAL A 29 4.94 -10.98 3.95
C VAL A 29 5.63 -10.91 5.31
N ASP A 30 6.64 -11.73 5.50
CA ASP A 30 7.49 -11.77 6.71
C ASP A 30 8.81 -12.50 6.41
N GLY A 31 9.59 -12.80 7.44
CA GLY A 31 10.86 -13.55 7.30
C GLY A 31 10.69 -14.94 6.67
N THR A 32 9.52 -15.56 6.79
CA THR A 32 9.26 -16.88 6.18
C THR A 32 9.08 -16.79 4.67
N THR A 33 8.67 -15.62 4.16
CA THR A 33 8.59 -15.33 2.73
C THR A 33 9.94 -14.90 2.14
N GLY A 34 10.93 -14.63 2.99
CA GLY A 34 12.26 -14.15 2.62
C GLY A 34 12.41 -12.64 2.72
N SER A 35 11.42 -11.91 3.23
CA SER A 35 11.51 -10.48 3.49
C SER A 35 12.51 -10.20 4.62
N VAL A 36 13.25 -9.11 4.49
CA VAL A 36 14.22 -8.60 5.46
C VAL A 36 13.82 -7.23 5.99
N HIS A 37 13.12 -6.46 5.18
CA HIS A 37 12.86 -5.05 5.46
C HIS A 37 11.42 -4.76 5.88
N MET A 38 10.47 -5.62 5.54
CA MET A 38 9.06 -5.36 5.83
C MET A 38 8.30 -6.56 6.37
N GLY A 39 7.26 -6.28 7.13
CA GLY A 39 6.18 -7.20 7.44
C GLY A 39 4.87 -6.65 6.90
N VAL A 40 4.07 -7.48 6.23
CA VAL A 40 2.73 -7.10 5.76
C VAL A 40 1.72 -8.13 6.26
N GLY A 41 0.58 -7.67 6.72
CA GLY A 41 -0.47 -8.53 7.23
C GLY A 41 -1.87 -8.12 6.78
N ILE A 42 -2.76 -9.09 6.83
CA ILE A 42 -4.21 -8.86 6.71
C ILE A 42 -4.82 -9.03 8.09
N CYS A 43 -5.33 -7.92 8.62
CA CYS A 43 -5.92 -7.83 9.94
C CYS A 43 -7.43 -7.95 9.89
N SER A 44 -8.00 -8.55 10.93
CA SER A 44 -9.45 -8.63 11.14
C SER A 44 -9.79 -8.36 12.59
N LEU A 45 -10.89 -7.65 12.84
CA LEU A 45 -11.37 -7.36 14.17
C LEU A 45 -12.88 -7.57 14.22
N LYS A 46 -13.32 -8.53 15.03
CA LYS A 46 -14.74 -8.87 15.19
C LYS A 46 -15.51 -7.75 15.87
N ALA A 47 -16.81 -7.66 15.62
CA ALA A 47 -17.72 -6.70 16.26
C ALA A 47 -17.52 -6.65 17.79
N GLY A 48 -17.36 -5.45 18.34
CA GLY A 48 -17.07 -5.22 19.75
C GLY A 48 -15.71 -5.73 20.23
N GLY A 49 -14.84 -6.10 19.30
CA GLY A 49 -13.45 -6.48 19.56
C GLY A 49 -12.55 -5.28 19.81
N ARG A 50 -11.33 -5.55 20.28
CA ARG A 50 -10.31 -4.54 20.50
C ARG A 50 -8.90 -5.13 20.42
N VAL A 51 -7.94 -4.27 20.16
CA VAL A 51 -6.51 -4.47 20.49
C VAL A 51 -6.17 -3.46 21.57
N ASP A 52 -5.55 -3.91 22.65
CA ASP A 52 -5.17 -3.05 23.75
C ASP A 52 -4.13 -2.02 23.32
N THR A 53 -3.99 -0.95 24.08
CA THR A 53 -3.01 0.10 23.78
C THR A 53 -1.62 -0.47 23.77
N HIS A 54 -0.88 -0.24 22.72
CA HIS A 54 0.48 -0.71 22.51
C HIS A 54 1.27 0.29 21.69
N LEU A 55 2.56 0.08 21.63
CA LEU A 55 3.49 0.80 20.76
C LEU A 55 4.48 -0.18 20.13
N HIS A 56 5.11 0.23 19.06
CA HIS A 56 6.07 -0.57 18.31
C HIS A 56 7.45 0.08 18.26
N SER A 57 8.48 -0.75 18.10
CA SER A 57 9.83 -0.34 17.72
C SER A 57 10.03 -0.27 16.20
N PHE A 58 8.94 -0.22 15.45
CA PHE A 58 8.87 -0.05 13.99
C PHE A 58 7.78 0.97 13.62
N GLU A 59 7.82 1.48 12.40
CA GLU A 59 6.70 2.23 11.81
C GLU A 59 5.64 1.26 11.31
N GLU A 60 4.38 1.59 11.52
CA GLU A 60 3.25 0.87 10.96
C GLU A 60 2.43 1.78 10.05
N SER A 61 2.11 1.33 8.86
CA SER A 61 1.07 1.92 8.02
C SER A 61 -0.11 0.99 7.91
N PHE A 62 -1.28 1.57 7.67
CA PHE A 62 -2.50 0.79 7.50
C PHE A 62 -3.35 1.30 6.34
N TYR A 63 -4.20 0.41 5.81
CA TYR A 63 -5.24 0.73 4.85
C TYR A 63 -6.51 -0.05 5.18
N VAL A 64 -7.61 0.65 5.46
CA VAL A 64 -8.89 0.03 5.85
C VAL A 64 -9.61 -0.51 4.62
N LEU A 65 -9.88 -1.82 4.63
CA LEU A 65 -10.58 -2.53 3.57
C LEU A 65 -12.10 -2.56 3.80
N GLU A 66 -12.51 -2.84 5.05
CA GLU A 66 -13.90 -3.09 5.40
C GLU A 66 -14.22 -2.62 6.81
N GLY A 67 -15.48 -2.21 7.01
CA GLY A 67 -16.00 -1.79 8.32
C GLY A 67 -15.56 -0.40 8.72
N SER A 68 -15.86 -0.05 9.97
CA SER A 68 -15.56 1.29 10.51
C SER A 68 -14.87 1.17 11.87
N PRO A 69 -13.60 0.73 11.91
CA PRO A 69 -12.86 0.69 13.16
C PRO A 69 -12.56 2.08 13.68
N THR A 70 -12.33 2.18 14.98
CA THR A 70 -11.74 3.36 15.60
C THR A 70 -10.27 3.08 15.89
N LEU A 71 -9.39 3.91 15.38
CA LEU A 71 -8.00 3.99 15.80
C LEU A 71 -7.90 4.99 16.94
N VAL A 72 -7.40 4.56 18.08
CA VAL A 72 -6.96 5.48 19.14
C VAL A 72 -5.46 5.69 18.93
N LEU A 73 -5.06 6.89 18.58
CA LEU A 73 -3.67 7.26 18.31
C LEU A 73 -3.28 8.41 19.24
N ASP A 74 -2.23 8.23 20.02
CA ASP A 74 -1.76 9.21 20.99
C ASP A 74 -2.88 9.76 21.87
N GLY A 75 -3.72 8.87 22.42
CA GLY A 75 -4.83 9.19 23.29
C GLY A 75 -6.05 9.84 22.62
N ARG A 76 -6.13 9.88 21.29
CA ARG A 76 -7.24 10.43 20.51
C ARG A 76 -7.89 9.38 19.64
N GLY A 77 -9.21 9.35 19.63
CA GLY A 77 -10.00 8.42 18.80
C GLY A 77 -10.30 9.00 17.43
N TYR A 78 -10.04 8.23 16.38
CA TYR A 78 -10.39 8.55 15.00
C TYR A 78 -11.28 7.45 14.44
N LYS A 79 -12.46 7.82 13.99
CA LYS A 79 -13.34 6.90 13.29
C LYS A 79 -12.86 6.77 11.86
N LEU A 80 -12.56 5.54 11.45
CA LEU A 80 -12.06 5.24 10.13
C LEU A 80 -13.17 4.59 9.29
N GLU A 81 -13.05 4.73 7.97
CA GLU A 81 -13.94 4.10 7.00
C GLU A 81 -13.11 3.39 5.93
N PRO A 82 -13.67 2.53 5.09
CA PRO A 82 -12.95 1.96 3.96
C PRO A 82 -12.28 3.04 3.12
N GLY A 83 -11.01 2.79 2.76
CA GLY A 83 -10.14 3.77 2.12
C GLY A 83 -9.38 4.69 3.09
N ALA A 84 -9.69 4.67 4.38
CA ALA A 84 -8.86 5.37 5.37
C ALA A 84 -7.49 4.67 5.49
N CYS A 85 -6.46 5.48 5.56
CA CYS A 85 -5.07 5.03 5.61
C CYS A 85 -4.21 6.02 6.40
N GLY A 86 -3.02 5.62 6.74
CA GLY A 86 -2.10 6.50 7.41
C GLY A 86 -0.90 5.79 8.02
N LEU A 87 -0.12 6.59 8.72
CA LEU A 87 1.08 6.19 9.43
C LEU A 87 0.85 6.23 10.93
N ILE A 88 1.25 5.16 11.60
CA ILE A 88 1.48 5.11 13.05
C ILE A 88 2.99 5.20 13.25
N PRO A 89 3.52 6.35 13.71
CA PRO A 89 4.94 6.54 13.85
C PRO A 89 5.54 5.62 14.93
N LEU A 90 6.82 5.35 14.83
CA LEU A 90 7.59 4.57 15.79
C LEU A 90 7.37 5.10 17.23
N GLY A 91 7.07 4.19 18.16
CA GLY A 91 6.91 4.50 19.58
C GLY A 91 5.64 5.25 19.96
N VAL A 92 4.72 5.50 19.03
CA VAL A 92 3.45 6.19 19.33
C VAL A 92 2.41 5.20 19.84
N PRO A 93 1.87 5.42 21.07
CA PRO A 93 0.82 4.56 21.63
C PRO A 93 -0.45 4.58 20.78
N HIS A 94 -0.96 3.38 20.46
CA HIS A 94 -2.20 3.26 19.71
C HIS A 94 -2.99 2.01 20.09
N ALA A 95 -4.27 2.01 19.73
CA ALA A 95 -5.19 0.90 19.97
C ALA A 95 -6.24 0.82 18.86
N TRP A 96 -6.80 -0.37 18.64
CA TRP A 96 -7.84 -0.58 17.67
C TRP A 96 -9.13 -1.04 18.34
N LEU A 97 -10.24 -0.43 17.96
CA LEU A 97 -11.59 -0.75 18.44
C LEU A 97 -12.51 -1.06 17.27
N ALA A 98 -13.18 -2.20 17.31
CA ALA A 98 -14.24 -2.48 16.34
C ALA A 98 -15.53 -1.77 16.72
N PRO A 99 -16.40 -1.43 15.75
CA PRO A 99 -17.74 -0.98 16.03
C PRO A 99 -18.54 -2.06 16.77
N LYS A 100 -19.59 -1.68 17.50
CA LYS A 100 -20.44 -2.65 18.21
C LYS A 100 -21.13 -3.64 17.25
N LYS A 101 -21.38 -3.22 16.02
CA LYS A 101 -21.97 -4.04 14.95
C LYS A 101 -21.07 -4.00 13.73
N GLY A 102 -20.88 -5.17 13.09
CA GLY A 102 -19.98 -5.32 11.93
C GLY A 102 -18.53 -5.54 12.33
N ASN A 103 -17.84 -6.25 11.49
CA ASN A 103 -16.40 -6.52 11.62
C ASN A 103 -15.61 -5.40 10.90
N ALA A 104 -14.31 -5.33 11.19
CA ALA A 104 -13.39 -4.49 10.46
C ALA A 104 -12.25 -5.32 9.89
N ARG A 105 -11.70 -4.90 8.75
CA ARG A 105 -10.51 -5.49 8.13
C ARG A 105 -9.61 -4.39 7.59
N TRP A 106 -8.33 -4.57 7.71
CA TRP A 106 -7.32 -3.66 7.15
C TRP A 106 -6.06 -4.42 6.75
N ILE A 107 -5.26 -3.78 5.95
CA ILE A 107 -3.89 -4.18 5.66
C ILE A 107 -3.00 -3.40 6.62
N ASP A 108 -2.06 -4.06 7.28
CA ASP A 108 -0.94 -3.42 7.95
C ASP A 108 0.36 -3.61 7.16
N MET A 109 1.27 -2.67 7.29
CA MET A 109 2.62 -2.74 6.79
C MET A 109 3.57 -2.20 7.86
N MET A 110 4.59 -2.96 8.18
CA MET A 110 5.53 -2.71 9.28
C MET A 110 6.96 -2.61 8.73
N SER A 111 7.73 -1.64 9.16
CA SER A 111 9.14 -1.47 8.79
C SER A 111 9.95 -0.83 9.93
N PRO A 112 11.16 -1.36 10.24
CA PRO A 112 11.73 -2.58 9.69
C PRO A 112 10.85 -3.80 9.99
N GLN A 113 11.17 -4.93 9.37
CA GLN A 113 10.42 -6.16 9.65
C GLN A 113 10.46 -6.49 11.13
N PRO A 114 9.30 -6.72 11.78
CA PRO A 114 9.26 -7.12 13.18
C PRO A 114 10.01 -8.44 13.42
N ARG A 115 10.69 -8.53 14.54
CA ARG A 115 11.31 -9.78 14.98
C ARG A 115 10.23 -10.84 15.23
N PRO A 116 10.57 -12.13 15.07
CA PRO A 116 9.64 -13.21 15.41
C PRO A 116 9.12 -13.09 16.85
N ALA A 117 7.86 -13.44 17.06
CA ALA A 117 7.18 -13.27 18.36
C ALA A 117 7.74 -14.13 19.50
N ASP A 118 8.56 -15.11 19.19
CA ASP A 118 9.23 -16.02 20.14
C ASP A 118 10.61 -15.52 20.59
N THR A 119 11.01 -14.32 20.18
CA THR A 119 12.26 -13.71 20.65
C THR A 119 12.11 -13.14 22.06
N GLU A 120 13.21 -13.15 22.82
CA GLU A 120 13.24 -12.58 24.19
C GLU A 120 13.02 -11.05 24.20
N GLU A 121 13.28 -10.39 23.09
CA GLU A 121 13.13 -8.94 22.93
C GLU A 121 11.95 -8.60 22.01
N PRO A 122 10.77 -8.26 22.57
CA PRO A 122 9.61 -7.94 21.77
C PRO A 122 9.75 -6.59 21.04
N ASP A 123 9.14 -6.49 19.88
CA ASP A 123 9.02 -5.23 19.12
C ASP A 123 7.68 -4.52 19.37
N THR A 124 6.77 -5.16 20.09
CA THR A 124 5.45 -4.64 20.46
C THR A 124 5.30 -4.64 21.96
N PHE A 125 4.99 -3.49 22.55
CA PHE A 125 4.90 -3.25 23.99
C PHE A 125 3.47 -2.85 24.35
N PHE A 126 2.78 -3.68 25.14
CA PHE A 126 1.42 -3.42 25.60
C PHE A 126 1.38 -2.54 26.84
N LEU A 127 0.55 -1.51 26.80
CA LEU A 127 0.38 -0.51 27.86
C LEU A 127 -0.93 -0.69 28.66
N GLY A 128 -1.78 -1.63 28.25
CA GLY A 128 -3.06 -1.91 28.88
C GLY A 128 -4.28 -1.56 28.05
N PRO A 129 -5.48 -1.64 28.63
CA PRO A 129 -6.72 -1.41 27.89
C PRO A 129 -6.78 -0.03 27.23
N PRO A 130 -7.48 0.09 26.07
CA PRO A 130 -7.62 1.38 25.40
C PRO A 130 -8.35 2.39 26.28
N PRO A 131 -7.92 3.66 26.31
CA PRO A 131 -8.60 4.70 27.06
C PRO A 131 -10.00 4.96 26.47
N LYS A 132 -10.92 5.40 27.31
CA LYS A 132 -12.20 5.92 26.84
C LYS A 132 -11.98 7.32 26.27
N VAL A 133 -12.08 7.46 24.96
CA VAL A 133 -11.88 8.73 24.25
C VAL A 133 -13.09 9.05 23.39
N ALA A 134 -13.36 10.32 23.19
CA ALA A 134 -14.27 10.76 22.14
C ALA A 134 -13.65 10.46 20.78
N THR A 135 -14.49 10.09 19.81
CA THR A 135 -14.06 9.87 18.44
C THR A 135 -14.31 11.10 17.60
N SER A 136 -13.35 11.43 16.74
CA SER A 136 -13.43 12.50 15.75
C SER A 136 -13.40 11.90 14.34
N GLU A 137 -13.99 12.60 13.40
CA GLU A 137 -13.79 12.32 11.97
C GLU A 137 -12.38 12.78 11.56
N LEU A 138 -11.88 12.23 10.46
CA LEU A 138 -10.59 12.65 9.92
C LEU A 138 -10.73 14.04 9.29
N ASP A 139 -9.88 14.98 9.69
CA ASP A 139 -9.71 16.28 9.03
C ASP A 139 -8.22 16.47 8.66
N ILE A 140 -7.92 16.44 7.37
CA ILE A 140 -6.56 16.62 6.85
C ILE A 140 -5.97 18.00 7.17
N ARG A 141 -6.80 18.95 7.60
CA ARG A 141 -6.36 20.29 8.02
C ARG A 141 -5.98 20.34 9.50
N ASP A 142 -6.36 19.34 10.31
CA ASP A 142 -5.95 19.24 11.71
C ASP A 142 -4.53 18.71 11.79
N PRO A 143 -3.54 19.49 12.29
CA PRO A 143 -2.17 19.03 12.41
C PRO A 143 -1.98 17.77 13.26
N ARG A 144 -2.96 17.48 14.12
CA ARG A 144 -2.94 16.34 15.04
C ARG A 144 -3.32 15.01 14.35
N SER A 145 -3.99 15.07 13.21
CA SER A 145 -4.36 13.92 12.39
C SER A 145 -3.69 13.93 11.01
N ARG A 146 -2.63 14.73 10.85
CA ARG A 146 -1.95 14.90 9.55
C ARG A 146 -1.38 13.61 8.96
N ASN A 147 -1.15 12.61 9.82
CA ASN A 147 -0.63 11.30 9.40
C ASN A 147 -1.75 10.33 8.98
N LEU A 148 -3.01 10.78 9.02
CA LEU A 148 -4.19 9.99 8.71
C LEU A 148 -5.02 10.70 7.66
N PHE A 149 -5.51 9.97 6.67
CA PHE A 149 -6.45 10.51 5.69
C PHE A 149 -7.31 9.40 5.07
N ARG A 150 -8.25 9.78 4.22
CA ARG A 150 -9.06 8.85 3.45
C ARG A 150 -8.89 9.13 1.98
N MET A 151 -8.52 8.10 1.24
CA MET A 151 -8.46 8.15 -0.21
C MET A 151 -9.88 8.00 -0.78
N ALA A 152 -10.28 8.90 -1.65
CA ALA A 152 -11.50 8.75 -2.43
C ALA A 152 -11.21 7.92 -3.70
N ASP A 153 -12.22 7.19 -4.19
CA ASP A 153 -12.07 6.38 -5.41
C ASP A 153 -11.65 7.19 -6.64
N ASP A 154 -12.10 8.44 -6.69
CA ASP A 154 -11.81 9.38 -7.77
C ASP A 154 -10.40 9.96 -7.75
N ASP A 155 -9.66 9.78 -6.66
CA ASP A 155 -8.34 10.39 -6.47
C ASP A 155 -7.26 9.79 -7.37
N ILE A 156 -7.51 8.65 -8.00
CA ILE A 156 -6.51 7.91 -8.80
C ILE A 156 -6.97 7.63 -10.24
N VAL A 157 -8.13 8.14 -10.67
CA VAL A 157 -8.64 7.89 -12.02
C VAL A 157 -7.72 8.49 -13.08
N VAL A 158 -7.12 7.64 -13.93
CA VAL A 158 -6.11 8.02 -14.94
C VAL A 158 -6.59 9.15 -15.85
N ASP A 159 -7.85 9.15 -16.26
CA ASP A 159 -8.39 10.21 -17.13
C ASP A 159 -8.43 11.58 -16.45
N LYS A 160 -8.52 11.62 -15.13
CA LYS A 160 -8.46 12.85 -14.31
C LYS A 160 -7.03 13.35 -14.10
N LEU A 161 -6.05 12.48 -14.32
CA LEU A 161 -4.62 12.73 -14.10
C LEU A 161 -3.88 13.19 -15.36
N LYS A 162 -4.56 13.35 -16.49
CA LYS A 162 -3.94 13.83 -17.74
C LYS A 162 -3.29 15.19 -17.53
N ILE A 163 -1.99 15.26 -17.75
CA ILE A 163 -1.19 16.48 -17.61
C ILE A 163 -1.79 17.61 -18.43
N GLY A 164 -2.12 18.72 -17.81
CA GLY A 164 -2.69 19.89 -18.45
C GLY A 164 -4.19 19.85 -18.73
N ALA A 165 -4.89 18.80 -18.32
CA ALA A 165 -6.31 18.63 -18.65
C ALA A 165 -7.26 19.45 -17.75
N ARG A 166 -6.90 19.73 -16.47
CA ARG A 166 -7.76 20.46 -15.53
C ARG A 166 -6.96 21.13 -14.44
N LYS A 167 -7.37 22.36 -14.06
CA LYS A 167 -6.75 23.11 -12.95
C LYS A 167 -7.00 22.49 -11.58
N ASP A 168 -8.04 21.68 -11.46
CA ASP A 168 -8.53 21.02 -10.25
C ASP A 168 -8.20 19.52 -10.22
N ALA A 169 -7.39 19.01 -11.17
CA ALA A 169 -6.94 17.64 -11.16
C ALA A 169 -6.13 17.35 -9.88
N PRO A 170 -6.30 16.19 -9.24
CA PRO A 170 -5.49 15.80 -8.10
C PRO A 170 -4.01 15.94 -8.45
N LYS A 171 -3.25 16.63 -7.58
CA LYS A 171 -1.80 16.75 -7.77
C LYS A 171 -1.19 15.39 -7.49
N VAL A 172 -0.96 14.62 -8.52
CA VAL A 172 -0.10 13.44 -8.44
C VAL A 172 1.31 13.91 -8.10
N SER A 173 2.02 13.14 -7.30
CA SER A 173 3.43 13.41 -7.03
C SER A 173 4.15 13.78 -8.33
N ALA A 174 4.75 14.95 -8.38
CA ALA A 174 5.40 15.51 -9.58
C ALA A 174 6.76 14.85 -9.86
N SER A 175 6.96 13.58 -9.48
CA SER A 175 8.16 12.86 -9.87
C SER A 175 8.13 12.55 -11.36
N MET A 176 9.29 12.58 -12.01
CA MET A 176 9.44 12.19 -13.41
C MET A 176 8.85 10.79 -13.71
N ASN A 177 8.86 9.91 -12.72
CA ASN A 177 8.27 8.57 -12.79
C ASN A 177 6.76 8.61 -13.00
N THR A 178 6.05 9.59 -12.42
CA THR A 178 4.61 9.76 -12.63
C THR A 178 4.28 10.08 -14.10
N ALA A 179 5.10 10.85 -14.79
CA ALA A 179 4.90 11.17 -16.20
C ALA A 179 5.09 9.94 -17.11
N LEU A 180 6.09 9.10 -16.85
CA LEU A 180 6.31 7.82 -17.53
C LEU A 180 5.17 6.85 -17.25
N LEU A 181 4.71 6.76 -16.00
CA LEU A 181 3.61 5.92 -15.58
C LEU A 181 2.29 6.31 -16.25
N ALA A 182 1.98 7.60 -16.35
CA ALA A 182 0.78 8.06 -17.07
C ALA A 182 0.81 7.68 -18.55
N TYR A 183 1.98 7.68 -19.19
CA TYR A 183 2.16 7.25 -20.59
C TYR A 183 1.94 5.73 -20.77
N SER A 184 2.24 4.96 -19.73
CA SER A 184 2.07 3.50 -19.72
C SER A 184 0.67 3.06 -19.28
N GLY A 185 -0.28 3.98 -19.10
CA GLY A 185 -1.64 3.68 -18.65
C GLY A 185 -1.71 3.37 -17.16
N ILE A 186 -0.81 3.94 -16.38
CA ILE A 186 -0.68 3.73 -14.93
C ILE A 186 -0.96 5.04 -14.20
N ALA A 187 -1.75 4.98 -13.15
CA ALA A 187 -1.89 6.03 -12.15
C ALA A 187 -1.34 5.55 -10.81
N LEU A 188 -0.76 6.48 -10.07
CA LEU A 188 -0.16 6.21 -8.78
C LEU A 188 -0.52 7.34 -7.82
N LYS A 189 -0.94 6.99 -6.59
CA LYS A 189 -1.18 7.96 -5.51
C LYS A 189 -0.44 7.55 -4.26
N MET A 190 0.51 8.38 -3.84
CA MET A 190 1.21 8.20 -2.58
C MET A 190 0.24 8.39 -1.41
N LEU A 191 0.19 7.40 -0.53
CA LEU A 191 -0.63 7.39 0.68
C LEU A 191 0.21 7.68 1.92
N VAL A 192 1.38 7.05 2.02
CA VAL A 192 2.33 7.26 3.11
C VAL A 192 3.72 7.45 2.51
N ASP A 193 4.34 8.55 2.84
CA ASP A 193 5.72 8.89 2.47
C ASP A 193 6.30 9.91 3.47
N GLN A 194 7.44 10.48 3.14
CA GLN A 194 8.10 11.52 3.95
C GLN A 194 7.21 12.73 4.27
N ARG A 195 6.18 13.02 3.48
CA ARG A 195 5.25 14.13 3.75
C ARG A 195 4.33 13.85 4.93
N LEU A 196 4.14 12.58 5.28
CA LEU A 196 3.47 12.14 6.49
C LEU A 196 4.45 11.74 7.60
N ASP A 197 5.73 12.13 7.48
CA ASP A 197 6.83 11.82 8.40
C ASP A 197 7.24 10.35 8.42
N ALA A 198 6.89 9.55 7.42
CA ALA A 198 7.42 8.19 7.29
C ALA A 198 8.93 8.23 7.01
N GLN A 199 9.70 7.43 7.73
CA GLN A 199 11.16 7.36 7.64
C GLN A 199 11.63 6.05 7.02
N LEU A 200 10.87 4.97 7.18
CA LEU A 200 11.34 3.62 6.93
C LEU A 200 10.67 2.95 5.74
N HIS A 201 9.49 3.41 5.33
CA HIS A 201 8.74 2.82 4.23
C HIS A 201 7.85 3.82 3.49
N THR A 202 7.33 3.38 2.35
CA THR A 202 6.27 4.09 1.62
C THR A 202 5.10 3.15 1.36
N MET A 203 3.91 3.73 1.24
CA MET A 203 2.69 3.03 0.83
C MET A 203 1.94 3.87 -0.18
N PHE A 204 1.46 3.26 -1.25
CA PHE A 204 0.74 3.97 -2.29
C PHE A 204 -0.28 3.08 -3.01
N MET A 205 -1.26 3.73 -3.60
CA MET A 205 -2.26 3.09 -4.44
C MET A 205 -1.81 3.14 -5.89
N VAL A 206 -2.00 2.04 -6.59
CA VAL A 206 -1.69 1.91 -8.01
C VAL A 206 -2.92 1.47 -8.77
N GLU A 207 -3.11 2.05 -9.96
CA GLU A 207 -4.17 1.67 -10.88
C GLU A 207 -3.60 1.55 -12.29
N TYR A 208 -3.86 0.39 -12.93
CA TYR A 208 -3.55 0.18 -14.35
C TYR A 208 -4.82 0.12 -15.16
N GLN A 209 -4.89 0.95 -16.19
CA GLN A 209 -5.91 0.82 -17.23
C GLN A 209 -5.68 -0.45 -18.07
N PRO A 210 -6.68 -0.91 -18.85
CA PRO A 210 -6.47 -1.92 -19.88
C PRO A 210 -5.26 -1.57 -20.77
N GLY A 211 -4.34 -2.52 -20.92
CA GLY A 211 -3.08 -2.31 -21.64
C GLY A 211 -2.00 -1.57 -20.84
N GLY A 212 -2.24 -1.25 -19.55
CA GLY A 212 -1.22 -0.68 -18.66
C GLY A 212 -0.05 -1.64 -18.46
N VAL A 213 1.17 -1.12 -18.47
CA VAL A 213 2.41 -1.94 -18.45
C VAL A 213 3.49 -1.29 -17.61
N ALA A 214 4.06 -2.04 -16.67
CA ALA A 214 5.41 -1.82 -16.13
C ALA A 214 6.33 -2.92 -16.66
N HIS A 215 7.28 -2.53 -17.50
CA HIS A 215 8.24 -3.47 -18.09
C HIS A 215 9.20 -4.05 -17.04
N PRO A 216 9.93 -5.13 -17.36
CA PRO A 216 10.88 -5.72 -16.45
C PRO A 216 11.86 -4.68 -15.87
N HIS A 217 11.88 -4.59 -14.57
CA HIS A 217 12.74 -3.68 -13.80
C HIS A 217 13.11 -4.29 -12.45
N ASP A 218 14.07 -3.72 -11.80
CA ASP A 218 14.47 -4.03 -10.43
C ASP A 218 14.82 -2.75 -9.67
N HIS A 219 14.92 -2.85 -8.36
CA HIS A 219 15.26 -1.73 -7.49
C HIS A 219 15.87 -2.22 -6.16
N PRO A 220 16.55 -1.32 -5.38
CA PRO A 220 17.20 -1.68 -4.13
C PRO A 220 16.27 -1.65 -2.92
N MET A 221 15.02 -2.06 -3.09
CA MET A 221 14.01 -2.16 -2.04
C MET A 221 13.15 -3.40 -2.26
N GLU A 222 12.48 -3.82 -1.22
CA GLU A 222 11.41 -4.81 -1.30
C GLU A 222 10.09 -4.12 -1.61
N GLU A 223 9.20 -4.81 -2.31
CA GLU A 223 7.84 -4.35 -2.57
C GLU A 223 6.82 -5.44 -2.27
N SER A 224 5.68 -5.02 -1.75
CA SER A 224 4.50 -5.88 -1.65
C SER A 224 3.32 -5.27 -2.39
N TYR A 225 2.48 -6.13 -2.96
CA TYR A 225 1.34 -5.77 -3.78
C TYR A 225 0.12 -6.55 -3.29
N VAL A 226 -0.90 -5.87 -2.77
CA VAL A 226 -2.17 -6.48 -2.36
C VAL A 226 -3.23 -6.08 -3.37
N ILE A 227 -3.70 -7.03 -4.18
CA ILE A 227 -4.69 -6.75 -5.24
C ILE A 227 -6.04 -6.44 -4.62
N LEU A 228 -6.55 -5.24 -4.84
CA LEU A 228 -7.80 -4.76 -4.27
C LEU A 228 -8.99 -4.93 -5.21
N ASP A 229 -8.76 -4.80 -6.51
CA ASP A 229 -9.78 -4.98 -7.54
C ASP A 229 -9.16 -5.37 -8.89
N GLY A 230 -9.92 -6.11 -9.71
CA GLY A 230 -9.47 -6.56 -11.03
C GLY A 230 -8.49 -7.72 -11.01
N GLU A 231 -7.76 -7.87 -12.11
CA GLU A 231 -6.72 -8.89 -12.28
C GLU A 231 -5.55 -8.34 -13.11
N VAL A 232 -4.34 -8.82 -12.85
CA VAL A 232 -3.11 -8.41 -13.53
C VAL A 232 -2.16 -9.59 -13.70
N ASP A 233 -1.45 -9.62 -14.82
CA ASP A 233 -0.33 -10.54 -15.00
C ASP A 233 0.93 -9.94 -14.41
N ALA A 234 1.50 -10.62 -13.41
CA ALA A 234 2.77 -10.27 -12.79
C ALA A 234 3.85 -11.26 -13.23
N VAL A 235 5.06 -10.77 -13.38
CA VAL A 235 6.26 -11.58 -13.62
C VAL A 235 7.25 -11.33 -12.49
N GLY A 236 7.79 -12.36 -11.88
CA GLY A 236 8.88 -12.27 -10.90
C GLY A 236 9.96 -13.29 -11.23
N ASP A 237 11.20 -12.85 -11.39
CA ASP A 237 12.35 -13.70 -11.75
C ASP A 237 12.03 -14.68 -12.91
N GLY A 238 11.35 -14.17 -13.95
CA GLY A 238 10.96 -14.92 -15.15
C GLY A 238 9.71 -15.82 -15.01
N LYS A 239 9.13 -15.95 -13.82
CA LYS A 239 7.88 -16.71 -13.62
C LYS A 239 6.67 -15.79 -13.73
N ARG A 240 5.64 -16.21 -14.48
CA ARG A 240 4.41 -15.45 -14.71
C ARG A 240 3.27 -15.96 -13.83
N TYR A 241 2.48 -15.03 -13.33
CA TYR A 241 1.31 -15.26 -12.47
C TYR A 241 0.18 -14.33 -12.90
N THR A 242 -1.04 -14.82 -12.99
CA THR A 242 -2.23 -13.96 -13.01
C THR A 242 -2.68 -13.77 -11.56
N LEU A 243 -2.59 -12.54 -11.06
CA LEU A 243 -3.01 -12.15 -9.72
C LEU A 243 -4.43 -11.58 -9.80
N LYS A 244 -5.24 -11.89 -8.79
CA LYS A 244 -6.65 -11.48 -8.69
C LYS A 244 -6.93 -10.81 -7.36
N LYS A 245 -8.08 -10.17 -7.24
CA LYS A 245 -8.52 -9.54 -5.99
C LYS A 245 -8.27 -10.42 -4.78
N GLY A 246 -7.56 -9.87 -3.80
CA GLY A 246 -7.17 -10.51 -2.55
C GLY A 246 -5.86 -11.29 -2.61
N ASP A 247 -5.29 -11.55 -3.79
CA ASP A 247 -3.95 -12.13 -3.91
C ASP A 247 -2.89 -11.12 -3.48
N VAL A 248 -1.77 -11.65 -2.95
CA VAL A 248 -0.60 -10.86 -2.56
C VAL A 248 0.61 -11.34 -3.37
N PHE A 249 1.37 -10.38 -3.87
CA PHE A 249 2.66 -10.60 -4.51
C PHE A 249 3.71 -9.80 -3.74
N TRP A 250 4.89 -10.36 -3.55
CA TRP A 250 6.04 -9.70 -2.93
C TRP A 250 7.29 -9.93 -3.76
N THR A 251 8.12 -8.90 -3.84
CA THR A 251 9.43 -8.95 -4.50
C THR A 251 10.51 -8.48 -3.55
N GLY A 252 11.57 -9.28 -3.41
CA GLY A 252 12.76 -8.92 -2.64
C GLY A 252 13.67 -7.97 -3.41
N VAL A 253 14.65 -7.41 -2.71
CA VAL A 253 15.65 -6.51 -3.28
C VAL A 253 16.28 -7.14 -4.54
N GLY A 254 16.32 -6.37 -5.63
CA GLY A 254 16.91 -6.79 -6.91
C GLY A 254 16.13 -7.87 -7.67
N CYS A 255 14.91 -8.21 -7.24
CA CYS A 255 14.03 -9.09 -8.01
C CYS A 255 13.62 -8.41 -9.31
N VAL A 256 13.91 -9.01 -10.44
CA VAL A 256 13.40 -8.51 -11.73
C VAL A 256 11.92 -8.86 -11.84
N HIS A 257 11.08 -7.84 -11.94
CA HIS A 257 9.63 -8.03 -12.02
C HIS A 257 8.98 -7.09 -13.03
N ALA A 258 7.75 -7.44 -13.42
CA ALA A 258 6.97 -6.71 -14.40
C ALA A 258 5.47 -6.92 -14.18
N PHE A 259 4.64 -5.97 -14.63
CA PHE A 259 3.18 -6.07 -14.57
C PHE A 259 2.54 -5.70 -15.91
N TYR A 260 1.53 -6.46 -16.29
CA TYR A 260 0.80 -6.27 -17.54
C TYR A 260 -0.70 -6.40 -17.27
N ASN A 261 -1.46 -5.32 -17.45
CA ASN A 261 -2.91 -5.43 -17.43
C ASN A 261 -3.41 -5.87 -18.82
N THR A 262 -3.49 -7.16 -19.02
CA THR A 262 -4.00 -7.79 -20.25
C THR A 262 -5.53 -7.91 -20.26
N SER A 263 -6.20 -7.56 -19.16
CA SER A 263 -7.64 -7.59 -19.01
C SER A 263 -8.31 -6.40 -19.70
N LYS A 264 -9.64 -6.46 -19.84
CA LYS A 264 -10.46 -5.35 -20.35
C LYS A 264 -10.92 -4.38 -19.27
N LYS A 265 -10.51 -4.59 -18.03
CA LYS A 265 -10.90 -3.79 -16.86
C LYS A 265 -9.68 -3.17 -16.23
N THR A 266 -9.89 -2.08 -15.52
CA THR A 266 -8.89 -1.50 -14.63
C THR A 266 -8.57 -2.49 -13.51
N VAL A 267 -7.30 -2.54 -13.11
CA VAL A 267 -6.85 -3.25 -11.92
C VAL A 267 -6.29 -2.24 -10.93
N ARG A 268 -6.53 -2.48 -9.64
CA ARG A 268 -6.07 -1.63 -8.54
C ARG A 268 -5.44 -2.46 -7.45
N TRP A 269 -4.31 -2.00 -6.91
CA TRP A 269 -3.66 -2.62 -5.76
C TRP A 269 -3.05 -1.61 -4.80
N LEU A 270 -2.88 -2.02 -3.55
CA LEU A 270 -2.05 -1.32 -2.58
C LEU A 270 -0.63 -1.84 -2.72
N GLU A 271 0.32 -0.92 -2.83
CA GLU A 271 1.74 -1.23 -2.91
C GLU A 271 2.48 -0.62 -1.73
N THR A 272 3.44 -1.35 -1.20
CA THR A 272 4.31 -0.88 -0.13
C THR A 272 5.77 -1.14 -0.49
N GLN A 273 6.66 -0.25 -0.09
CA GLN A 273 8.10 -0.33 -0.36
C GLN A 273 8.90 -0.13 0.92
N SER A 274 9.93 -0.93 1.12
CA SER A 274 10.88 -0.79 2.23
C SER A 274 12.28 -1.32 1.83
N PRO A 275 13.38 -0.67 2.27
CA PRO A 275 13.41 0.59 3.02
C PRO A 275 12.95 1.77 2.18
N GLN A 276 12.55 2.86 2.84
CA GLN A 276 12.18 4.09 2.13
C GLN A 276 13.34 4.58 1.28
N LEU A 277 13.02 4.92 0.04
CA LEU A 277 14.03 5.40 -0.90
C LEU A 277 14.58 6.75 -0.49
N PRO A 278 15.89 6.97 -0.68
CA PRO A 278 16.45 8.31 -0.62
C PRO A 278 15.75 9.24 -1.62
N ALA A 279 15.79 10.55 -1.40
CA ALA A 279 15.19 11.55 -2.30
C ALA A 279 15.69 11.42 -3.77
N ARG A 280 16.85 10.81 -3.97
CA ARG A 280 17.36 10.36 -5.28
C ARG A 280 17.35 8.83 -5.28
N HIS A 281 16.37 8.25 -5.93
CA HIS A 281 16.20 6.80 -6.03
C HIS A 281 16.82 6.27 -7.33
N GLY A 282 17.13 4.99 -7.31
CA GLY A 282 17.68 4.26 -8.45
C GLY A 282 16.74 3.17 -8.92
N TYR A 283 15.63 3.50 -9.60
CA TYR A 283 14.93 2.51 -10.39
C TYR A 283 15.77 2.13 -11.59
N ARG A 284 15.89 0.84 -11.87
CA ARG A 284 16.62 0.29 -13.01
C ARG A 284 15.62 -0.37 -13.94
N PHE A 285 15.17 0.37 -14.93
CA PHE A 285 14.30 -0.16 -15.96
C PHE A 285 15.14 -0.72 -17.09
N SER A 286 15.19 -2.03 -17.23
CA SER A 286 16.07 -2.71 -18.18
C SER A 286 15.74 -2.38 -19.66
N ARG A 287 14.49 -1.96 -19.95
CA ARG A 287 14.02 -1.66 -21.32
C ARG A 287 13.16 -0.43 -21.47
N ASP A 288 12.88 0.33 -20.42
CA ASP A 288 11.96 1.46 -20.50
C ASP A 288 12.40 2.56 -21.47
N TRP A 289 13.70 2.79 -21.60
CA TRP A 289 14.24 3.73 -22.60
C TRP A 289 13.89 3.34 -24.03
N GLU A 290 13.96 2.06 -24.38
CA GLU A 290 13.62 1.57 -25.70
C GLU A 290 12.14 1.73 -25.94
N TYR A 291 11.30 1.29 -25.01
CA TYR A 291 9.86 1.41 -25.05
C TYR A 291 9.40 2.87 -25.17
N PHE A 292 9.97 3.78 -24.39
CA PHE A 292 9.66 5.20 -24.46
C PHE A 292 10.01 5.80 -25.83
N ARG A 293 11.20 5.46 -26.36
CA ARG A 293 11.58 5.88 -27.72
C ARG A 293 10.63 5.35 -28.78
N GLU A 294 10.23 4.10 -28.70
CA GLU A 294 9.28 3.48 -29.61
C GLU A 294 7.90 4.18 -29.55
N LYS A 295 7.38 4.44 -28.38
CA LYS A 295 6.10 5.18 -28.21
C LYS A 295 6.18 6.60 -28.74
N VAL A 296 7.21 7.35 -28.42
CA VAL A 296 7.39 8.72 -28.93
C VAL A 296 7.52 8.74 -30.45
N ALA A 297 8.25 7.77 -31.02
CA ALA A 297 8.39 7.65 -32.45
C ALA A 297 7.05 7.32 -33.13
N ALA A 298 6.27 6.39 -32.56
CA ALA A 298 4.94 6.01 -33.08
C ALA A 298 3.95 7.19 -33.05
N GLU A 299 3.88 7.93 -31.94
CA GLU A 299 3.00 9.11 -31.83
C GLU A 299 3.42 10.24 -32.78
N SER A 300 4.73 10.46 -32.92
CA SER A 300 5.24 11.45 -33.86
C SER A 300 4.89 11.10 -35.30
N ALA A 301 4.94 9.82 -35.65
CA ALA A 301 4.53 9.32 -36.95
C ALA A 301 3.02 9.49 -37.21
N GLN A 302 2.18 9.20 -36.21
CA GLN A 302 0.74 9.41 -36.25
C GLN A 302 0.37 10.88 -36.44
N LYS A 303 1.02 11.79 -35.66
CA LYS A 303 0.82 13.24 -35.80
C LYS A 303 1.23 13.78 -37.17
N ARG A 304 2.30 13.24 -37.78
CA ARG A 304 2.71 13.61 -39.14
C ARG A 304 1.68 13.16 -40.18
N LYS A 305 1.17 11.94 -40.09
CA LYS A 305 0.10 11.44 -40.98
C LYS A 305 -1.19 12.26 -40.87
N ALA A 306 -1.60 12.62 -39.64
CA ALA A 306 -2.79 13.44 -39.41
C ALA A 306 -2.65 14.90 -39.90
N ARG A 307 -1.45 15.41 -40.12
CA ARG A 307 -1.17 16.75 -40.67
C ARG A 307 -1.09 16.74 -42.22
N GLN A 308 -0.98 15.57 -42.83
CA GLN A 308 -0.87 15.39 -44.28
C GLN A 308 -2.19 14.93 -44.92
N ALA A 309 -3.17 14.54 -44.09
CA ALA A 309 -4.54 14.22 -44.49
C ALA A 309 -5.45 15.44 -44.23
#